data_3a6c71b5fcf3edbe3265b6ca679d3f85
#
_entry.id   3a6c71b5fcf3edbe3265b6ca679d3f85
#
_cell.length_a   1.000
_cell.length_b   1.000
_cell.length_c   1.000
_cell.angle_alpha   90.00
_cell.angle_beta   90.00
_cell.angle_gamma   90.00
#
_symmetry.space_group_name_H-M   'P 1'
#
loop_
_entity.id
_entity.type
_entity.pdbx_description
1 polymer ?
#
loop_
_entity_poly.entity_id
_entity_poly.type
_entity_poly.pdbx_seq_one_letter_code
_entity_poly.pdbx_strand_id
1 'polypeptide(L)'
;MKRAICWVLTALAVAGLASCAERQRQPDADALFGTVCSADDGLAMAKGADAVVIEGMCLTAGGEVWDAFYEKVSRGSPASVLCARYYTLDRERVSEELYEQEKNDYPKLFFYRLDYDGTAYTVKIRQSTEREPETEDAYRCLLHFTGSTPPTALWRKYDYYVLTDDPDVTWEDIEAGMFSSQLGAWIRHCAVYQNQYD
;
A
#
# COMPACT_ATOMS: atom_id res chain seq x y z
N MET A 1 -27.20 81.20 0.95
CA MET A 1 -26.08 80.58 1.64
C MET A 1 -26.40 79.11 1.83
N LYS A 2 -25.94 78.22 0.96
CA LYS A 2 -26.09 76.76 1.06
C LYS A 2 -24.69 76.13 0.86
N ARG A 3 -24.13 75.56 1.93
CA ARG A 3 -22.83 74.87 1.93
C ARG A 3 -23.07 73.47 1.40
N ALA A 4 -22.45 73.16 0.27
CA ALA A 4 -22.34 71.78 -0.27
C ALA A 4 -21.17 71.08 0.41
N ILE A 5 -21.45 69.96 1.10
CA ILE A 5 -20.44 69.08 1.70
C ILE A 5 -20.15 67.99 0.67
N CYS A 6 -18.90 68.03 0.18
CA CYS A 6 -18.41 67.02 -0.76
C CYS A 6 -17.89 65.82 0.05
N TRP A 7 -18.53 64.66 -0.09
CA TRP A 7 -18.07 63.40 0.45
C TRP A 7 -17.13 62.73 -0.54
N VAL A 8 -15.87 62.69 -0.22
CA VAL A 8 -14.86 61.90 -0.93
C VAL A 8 -14.95 60.47 -0.41
N LEU A 9 -15.51 59.56 -1.20
CA LEU A 9 -15.47 58.14 -0.95
C LEU A 9 -14.10 57.58 -1.40
N THR A 10 -13.24 57.32 -0.45
CA THR A 10 -11.97 56.57 -0.69
C THR A 10 -12.28 55.10 -0.74
N ALA A 11 -12.35 54.53 -1.96
CA ALA A 11 -12.43 53.08 -2.15
C ALA A 11 -11.04 52.48 -1.89
N LEU A 12 -10.85 51.79 -0.77
CA LEU A 12 -9.72 50.92 -0.52
C LEU A 12 -9.91 49.64 -1.33
N ALA A 13 -9.18 49.50 -2.43
CA ALA A 13 -9.05 48.24 -3.14
C ALA A 13 -8.10 47.34 -2.33
N VAL A 14 -8.65 46.39 -1.58
CA VAL A 14 -7.92 45.27 -0.99
C VAL A 14 -7.61 44.30 -2.11
N ALA A 15 -6.41 44.40 -2.68
CA ALA A 15 -5.88 43.38 -3.58
C ALA A 15 -5.60 42.11 -2.74
N GLY A 16 -6.54 41.20 -2.70
CA GLY A 16 -6.33 39.87 -2.17
C GLY A 16 -5.30 39.15 -3.02
N LEU A 17 -4.06 39.05 -2.50
CA LEU A 17 -3.08 38.12 -3.03
C LEU A 17 -3.60 36.70 -2.76
N ALA A 18 -4.35 36.16 -3.73
CA ALA A 18 -4.59 34.76 -3.81
C ALA A 18 -3.24 34.07 -4.05
N SER A 19 -2.58 33.70 -2.95
CA SER A 19 -1.47 32.76 -2.99
C SER A 19 -2.05 31.45 -3.51
N CYS A 20 -1.98 31.24 -4.82
CA CYS A 20 -2.03 29.91 -5.41
C CYS A 20 -0.80 29.17 -4.91
N ALA A 21 -0.86 28.61 -3.69
CA ALA A 21 -0.03 27.47 -3.37
C ALA A 21 -0.35 26.43 -4.45
N GLU A 22 0.52 26.25 -5.42
CA GLU A 22 0.54 25.04 -6.25
C GLU A 22 0.58 23.88 -5.25
N ARG A 23 -0.59 23.32 -4.97
CA ARG A 23 -0.65 21.96 -4.44
C ARG A 23 0.11 21.14 -5.46
N GLN A 24 1.36 20.79 -5.15
CA GLN A 24 2.04 19.72 -5.87
C GLN A 24 1.05 18.59 -5.93
N ARG A 25 0.55 18.31 -7.14
CA ARG A 25 -0.38 17.23 -7.38
C ARG A 25 0.33 15.99 -6.90
N GLN A 26 -0.10 15.40 -5.78
CA GLN A 26 0.35 14.10 -5.37
C GLN A 26 0.19 13.16 -6.57
N PRO A 27 1.20 12.35 -6.88
CA PRO A 27 1.07 11.41 -7.98
C PRO A 27 -0.15 10.53 -7.73
N ASP A 28 -0.97 10.39 -8.74
CA ASP A 28 -2.11 9.49 -8.74
C ASP A 28 -1.58 8.05 -8.57
N ALA A 29 -2.23 7.25 -7.73
CA ALA A 29 -1.87 5.84 -7.49
C ALA A 29 -1.82 5.03 -8.80
N ASP A 30 -2.72 5.33 -9.77
CA ASP A 30 -2.74 4.70 -11.08
C ASP A 30 -1.50 5.07 -11.91
N ALA A 31 -1.12 6.35 -11.90
CA ALA A 31 0.09 6.80 -12.57
C ALA A 31 1.34 6.17 -11.95
N LEU A 32 1.37 6.01 -10.62
CA LEU A 32 2.47 5.38 -9.92
C LEU A 32 2.59 3.89 -10.27
N PHE A 33 1.48 3.16 -10.34
CA PHE A 33 1.48 1.76 -10.76
C PHE A 33 2.05 1.57 -12.19
N GLY A 34 1.84 2.52 -13.10
CA GLY A 34 2.38 2.52 -14.47
C GLY A 34 3.83 3.00 -14.60
N THR A 35 4.44 3.54 -13.53
CA THR A 35 5.77 4.17 -13.59
C THR A 35 6.89 3.13 -13.38
N VAL A 36 7.85 3.07 -14.30
CA VAL A 36 9.09 2.29 -14.16
C VAL A 36 10.14 3.15 -13.47
N CYS A 37 10.66 2.67 -12.33
CA CYS A 37 11.61 3.42 -11.51
C CYS A 37 12.46 2.47 -10.64
N SER A 38 13.53 3.02 -10.05
CA SER A 38 14.27 2.30 -9.01
C SER A 38 13.40 2.03 -7.79
N ALA A 39 13.81 1.07 -6.95
CA ALA A 39 13.07 0.76 -5.72
C ALA A 39 12.99 1.97 -4.77
N ASP A 40 14.10 2.72 -4.62
CA ASP A 40 14.17 3.89 -3.73
C ASP A 40 13.33 5.07 -4.25
N ASP A 41 13.38 5.36 -5.55
CA ASP A 41 12.56 6.40 -6.15
C ASP A 41 11.07 6.05 -6.05
N GLY A 42 10.73 4.78 -6.32
CA GLY A 42 9.36 4.28 -6.20
C GLY A 42 8.82 4.35 -4.77
N LEU A 43 9.66 4.02 -3.78
CA LEU A 43 9.32 4.16 -2.36
C LEU A 43 9.04 5.63 -2.00
N ALA A 44 9.92 6.54 -2.44
CA ALA A 44 9.75 7.97 -2.20
C ALA A 44 8.46 8.51 -2.85
N MET A 45 8.17 8.08 -4.08
CA MET A 45 6.91 8.43 -4.76
C MET A 45 5.69 7.86 -4.04
N ALA A 46 5.73 6.60 -3.58
CA ALA A 46 4.63 5.96 -2.89
C ALA A 46 4.31 6.66 -1.55
N LYS A 47 5.34 7.08 -0.78
CA LYS A 47 5.17 7.87 0.45
C LYS A 47 4.57 9.25 0.21
N GLY A 48 4.72 9.80 -0.99
CA GLY A 48 4.13 11.07 -1.40
C GLY A 48 2.80 10.95 -2.13
N ALA A 49 2.28 9.73 -2.33
CA ALA A 49 1.04 9.44 -3.03
C ALA A 49 -0.02 8.89 -2.07
N ASP A 50 -1.27 8.75 -2.56
CA ASP A 50 -2.34 8.03 -1.84
C ASP A 50 -2.13 6.51 -2.00
N ALA A 51 -1.04 6.00 -1.40
CA ALA A 51 -0.68 4.60 -1.43
C ALA A 51 -0.38 4.07 -0.02
N VAL A 52 -0.65 2.79 0.18
CA VAL A 52 -0.23 2.06 1.40
C VAL A 52 1.24 1.67 1.23
N VAL A 53 2.09 1.98 2.20
CA VAL A 53 3.51 1.66 2.15
C VAL A 53 3.88 0.69 3.26
N ILE A 54 4.46 -0.45 2.86
CA ILE A 54 4.91 -1.51 3.76
C ILE A 54 6.40 -1.71 3.53
N GLU A 55 7.22 -1.44 4.54
CA GLU A 55 8.66 -1.67 4.51
C GLU A 55 8.99 -2.93 5.31
N GLY A 56 9.50 -3.95 4.64
CA GLY A 56 9.62 -5.29 5.22
C GLY A 56 8.22 -5.87 5.51
N MET A 57 7.88 -5.95 6.79
CA MET A 57 6.59 -6.45 7.28
C MET A 57 5.78 -5.38 8.04
N CYS A 58 6.24 -4.12 8.05
CA CYS A 58 5.65 -3.05 8.85
C CYS A 58 5.00 -2.01 7.96
N LEU A 59 3.79 -1.57 8.33
CA LEU A 59 3.14 -0.42 7.73
C LEU A 59 3.91 0.86 8.12
N THR A 60 4.34 1.65 7.14
CA THR A 60 5.08 2.89 7.37
C THR A 60 4.37 4.15 6.85
N ALA A 61 3.40 4.01 5.94
CA ALA A 61 2.54 5.10 5.50
C ALA A 61 1.22 4.58 4.91
N GLY A 62 0.19 5.43 4.81
CA GLY A 62 -1.06 5.18 4.11
C GLY A 62 -2.02 4.22 4.83
N GLY A 63 -1.96 4.11 6.16
CA GLY A 63 -2.93 3.31 6.93
C GLY A 63 -4.35 3.79 6.71
N GLU A 64 -4.58 5.10 6.69
CA GLU A 64 -5.88 5.71 6.40
C GLU A 64 -6.39 5.42 4.96
N VAL A 65 -5.48 5.23 4.01
CA VAL A 65 -5.81 4.85 2.63
C VAL A 65 -6.34 3.42 2.62
N TRP A 66 -5.69 2.51 3.37
CA TRP A 66 -6.16 1.15 3.55
C TRP A 66 -7.52 1.10 4.23
N ASP A 67 -7.70 1.83 5.34
CA ASP A 67 -8.95 1.87 6.10
C ASP A 67 -10.12 2.34 5.23
N ALA A 68 -9.90 3.40 4.43
CA ALA A 68 -10.89 3.92 3.51
C ALA A 68 -11.26 2.94 2.38
N PHE A 69 -10.28 2.18 1.87
CA PHE A 69 -10.52 1.09 0.92
C PHE A 69 -11.34 -0.01 1.58
N TYR A 70 -10.90 -0.52 2.75
CA TYR A 70 -11.55 -1.62 3.44
C TYR A 70 -12.99 -1.28 3.87
N GLU A 71 -13.24 -0.05 4.31
CA GLU A 71 -14.60 0.42 4.62
C GLU A 71 -15.55 0.33 3.41
N LYS A 72 -15.07 0.67 2.20
CA LYS A 72 -15.87 0.58 0.97
C LYS A 72 -16.16 -0.87 0.60
N VAL A 73 -15.14 -1.72 0.55
CA VAL A 73 -15.29 -3.11 0.11
C VAL A 73 -16.11 -3.94 1.10
N SER A 74 -16.02 -3.66 2.41
CA SER A 74 -16.84 -4.32 3.43
C SER A 74 -18.34 -4.01 3.31
N ARG A 75 -18.70 -2.92 2.60
CA ARG A 75 -20.08 -2.56 2.25
C ARG A 75 -20.47 -3.05 0.85
N GLY A 76 -19.63 -3.84 0.18
CA GLY A 76 -19.86 -4.30 -1.18
C GLY A 76 -19.71 -3.22 -2.26
N SER A 77 -19.10 -2.07 -1.94
CA SER A 77 -18.88 -0.98 -2.90
C SER A 77 -17.57 -1.16 -3.65
N PRO A 78 -17.55 -0.98 -4.98
CA PRO A 78 -16.32 -1.01 -5.77
C PRO A 78 -15.29 -0.01 -5.24
N ALA A 79 -14.03 -0.44 -5.17
CA ALA A 79 -12.92 0.38 -4.71
C ALA A 79 -11.58 -0.16 -5.21
N SER A 80 -10.58 0.71 -5.23
CA SER A 80 -9.21 0.37 -5.59
C SER A 80 -8.23 0.92 -4.58
N VAL A 81 -7.11 0.21 -4.39
CA VAL A 81 -5.99 0.66 -3.56
C VAL A 81 -4.66 0.21 -4.17
N LEU A 82 -3.63 1.02 -3.99
CA LEU A 82 -2.25 0.69 -4.33
C LEU A 82 -1.46 0.45 -3.04
N CYS A 83 -0.82 -0.72 -2.94
CA CYS A 83 0.13 -1.02 -1.88
C CYS A 83 1.54 -1.11 -2.48
N ALA A 84 2.49 -0.41 -1.88
CA ALA A 84 3.91 -0.44 -2.22
C ALA A 84 4.64 -1.25 -1.14
N ARG A 85 5.27 -2.35 -1.52
CA ARG A 85 5.99 -3.25 -0.61
C ARG A 85 7.48 -3.19 -0.92
N TYR A 86 8.23 -2.65 0.02
CA TYR A 86 9.66 -2.43 -0.11
C TYR A 86 10.44 -3.42 0.75
N TYR A 87 11.41 -4.06 0.15
CA TYR A 87 12.25 -5.07 0.78
C TYR A 87 13.72 -4.70 0.70
N THR A 88 14.39 -4.84 1.83
CA THR A 88 15.85 -4.74 1.95
C THR A 88 16.45 -6.08 2.33
N LEU A 89 17.69 -6.30 1.98
CA LEU A 89 18.45 -7.46 2.42
C LEU A 89 19.25 -7.09 3.68
N ASP A 90 18.84 -7.66 4.82
CA ASP A 90 19.51 -7.43 6.10
C ASP A 90 20.64 -8.44 6.27
N ARG A 91 21.88 -7.95 6.19
CA ARG A 91 23.09 -8.76 6.31
C ARG A 91 23.18 -9.53 7.66
N GLU A 92 22.59 -8.97 8.72
CA GLU A 92 22.64 -9.60 10.05
C GLU A 92 21.66 -10.78 10.18
N ARG A 93 20.70 -10.89 9.26
CA ARG A 93 19.63 -11.90 9.29
C ARG A 93 19.76 -13.01 8.27
N VAL A 94 20.71 -12.90 7.37
CA VAL A 94 20.97 -13.91 6.34
C VAL A 94 22.40 -14.44 6.47
N SER A 95 22.68 -15.62 5.91
CA SER A 95 24.05 -16.11 5.85
C SER A 95 24.90 -15.22 4.94
N GLU A 96 26.20 -15.15 5.21
CA GLU A 96 27.14 -14.38 4.37
C GLU A 96 27.08 -14.85 2.90
N GLU A 97 26.96 -16.16 2.68
CA GLU A 97 26.84 -16.72 1.34
C GLU A 97 25.59 -16.21 0.60
N LEU A 98 24.42 -16.22 1.26
CA LEU A 98 23.18 -15.71 0.70
C LEU A 98 23.26 -14.19 0.48
N TYR A 99 23.86 -13.46 1.43
CA TYR A 99 24.05 -12.02 1.28
C TYR A 99 24.87 -11.67 0.05
N GLU A 100 26.02 -12.35 -0.15
CA GLU A 100 26.89 -12.10 -1.30
C GLU A 100 26.21 -12.45 -2.65
N GLN A 101 25.31 -13.43 -2.67
CA GLN A 101 24.54 -13.81 -3.85
C GLN A 101 23.46 -12.78 -4.20
N GLU A 102 22.74 -12.25 -3.19
CA GLU A 102 21.52 -11.49 -3.37
C GLU A 102 21.71 -9.96 -3.24
N LYS A 103 22.82 -9.48 -2.66
CA LYS A 103 23.02 -8.06 -2.31
C LYS A 103 22.84 -7.07 -3.46
N ASN A 104 23.09 -7.51 -4.71
CA ASN A 104 22.94 -6.67 -5.89
C ASN A 104 21.49 -6.62 -6.43
N ASP A 105 20.62 -7.52 -5.94
CA ASP A 105 19.22 -7.60 -6.33
C ASP A 105 18.30 -6.80 -5.41
N TYR A 106 18.83 -6.26 -4.30
CA TYR A 106 18.12 -5.42 -3.35
C TYR A 106 18.63 -3.97 -3.38
N PRO A 107 17.78 -3.00 -3.00
CA PRO A 107 16.40 -3.15 -2.54
C PRO A 107 15.44 -3.51 -3.68
N LYS A 108 14.31 -4.17 -3.33
CA LYS A 108 13.22 -4.50 -4.25
C LYS A 108 11.96 -3.76 -3.82
N LEU A 109 11.21 -3.23 -4.78
CA LEU A 109 9.90 -2.65 -4.55
C LEU A 109 8.89 -3.30 -5.47
N PHE A 110 7.79 -3.77 -4.88
CA PHE A 110 6.65 -4.30 -5.61
C PHE A 110 5.43 -3.42 -5.37
N PHE A 111 4.71 -3.14 -6.44
CA PHE A 111 3.41 -2.49 -6.41
C PHE A 111 2.32 -3.55 -6.53
N TYR A 112 1.40 -3.56 -5.59
CA TYR A 112 0.20 -4.38 -5.55
C TYR A 112 -1.00 -3.48 -5.83
N ARG A 113 -1.56 -3.56 -7.05
CA ARG A 113 -2.82 -2.92 -7.38
C ARG A 113 -3.96 -3.86 -7.04
N LEU A 114 -4.77 -3.50 -6.06
CA LEU A 114 -5.94 -4.26 -5.64
C LEU A 114 -7.20 -3.52 -6.08
N ASP A 115 -8.03 -4.19 -6.86
CA ASP A 115 -9.32 -3.68 -7.34
C ASP A 115 -10.44 -4.61 -6.85
N TYR A 116 -11.52 -4.06 -6.31
CA TYR A 116 -12.76 -4.74 -5.99
C TYR A 116 -13.88 -4.18 -6.85
N ASP A 117 -14.58 -5.03 -7.60
CA ASP A 117 -15.64 -4.62 -8.53
C ASP A 117 -17.05 -4.66 -7.93
N GLY A 118 -17.18 -5.04 -6.66
CA GLY A 118 -18.45 -5.30 -5.95
C GLY A 118 -18.76 -6.78 -5.81
N THR A 119 -17.98 -7.68 -6.44
CA THR A 119 -18.19 -9.13 -6.44
C THR A 119 -16.91 -9.91 -6.17
N ALA A 120 -15.81 -9.51 -6.80
CA ALA A 120 -14.53 -10.18 -6.72
C ALA A 120 -13.38 -9.18 -6.59
N TYR A 121 -12.26 -9.65 -6.09
CA TYR A 121 -11.00 -8.91 -5.99
C TYR A 121 -10.08 -9.33 -7.12
N THR A 122 -9.44 -8.36 -7.78
CA THR A 122 -8.34 -8.58 -8.71
C THR A 122 -7.09 -7.94 -8.15
N VAL A 123 -6.00 -8.69 -8.07
CA VAL A 123 -4.69 -8.17 -7.67
C VAL A 123 -3.71 -8.27 -8.83
N LYS A 124 -3.03 -7.16 -9.15
CA LYS A 124 -1.92 -7.10 -10.09
C LYS A 124 -0.65 -6.76 -9.32
N ILE A 125 0.38 -7.57 -9.51
CA ILE A 125 1.67 -7.40 -8.83
C ILE A 125 2.71 -7.08 -9.88
N ARG A 126 3.46 -5.98 -9.66
CA ARG A 126 4.52 -5.53 -10.55
C ARG A 126 5.74 -5.09 -9.75
N GLN A 127 6.92 -5.54 -10.14
CA GLN A 127 8.17 -4.96 -9.64
C GLN A 127 8.35 -3.55 -10.20
N SER A 128 8.87 -2.61 -9.40
CA SER A 128 8.98 -1.20 -9.79
C SER A 128 9.86 -0.98 -11.03
N THR A 129 10.83 -1.86 -11.28
CA THR A 129 11.75 -1.84 -12.42
C THR A 129 11.16 -2.43 -13.71
N GLU A 130 10.03 -3.14 -13.61
CA GLU A 130 9.39 -3.79 -14.74
C GLU A 130 8.21 -2.95 -15.25
N ARG A 131 7.88 -3.11 -16.53
CA ARG A 131 6.76 -2.39 -17.15
C ARG A 131 5.43 -3.11 -16.95
N GLU A 132 5.44 -4.41 -17.14
CA GLU A 132 4.24 -5.27 -17.09
C GLU A 132 4.09 -5.94 -15.73
N PRO A 133 2.88 -6.22 -15.28
CA PRO A 133 2.64 -7.05 -14.10
C PRO A 133 3.23 -8.44 -14.27
N GLU A 134 3.90 -8.94 -13.24
CA GLU A 134 4.36 -10.33 -13.16
C GLU A 134 3.19 -11.29 -12.92
N THR A 135 2.16 -10.79 -12.20
CA THR A 135 1.01 -11.57 -11.78
C THR A 135 -0.26 -10.74 -11.90
N GLU A 136 -1.33 -11.38 -12.38
CA GLU A 136 -2.70 -10.89 -12.32
C GLU A 136 -3.61 -12.05 -11.89
N ASP A 137 -4.15 -11.95 -10.68
CA ASP A 137 -4.98 -13.00 -10.08
C ASP A 137 -6.30 -12.42 -9.57
N ALA A 138 -7.36 -13.25 -9.59
CA ALA A 138 -8.65 -12.93 -9.02
C ALA A 138 -8.97 -13.83 -7.83
N TYR A 139 -9.66 -13.28 -6.82
CA TYR A 139 -10.06 -13.95 -5.59
C TYR A 139 -11.47 -13.54 -5.19
N ARG A 140 -12.14 -14.39 -4.40
CA ARG A 140 -13.52 -14.13 -3.96
C ARG A 140 -13.61 -13.39 -2.62
N CYS A 141 -12.62 -13.60 -1.75
CA CYS A 141 -12.67 -13.12 -0.37
C CYS A 141 -11.43 -12.30 -0.02
N LEU A 142 -11.61 -11.28 0.82
CA LEU A 142 -10.56 -10.57 1.54
C LEU A 142 -10.77 -10.84 3.02
N LEU A 143 -9.91 -11.65 3.62
CA LEU A 143 -9.97 -12.03 5.02
C LEU A 143 -9.01 -11.18 5.85
N HIS A 144 -9.42 -10.88 7.08
CA HIS A 144 -8.67 -10.09 8.04
C HIS A 144 -8.21 -10.97 9.19
N PHE A 145 -6.91 -11.09 9.38
CA PHE A 145 -6.29 -11.88 10.44
C PHE A 145 -5.48 -11.00 11.37
N THR A 146 -5.78 -11.05 12.65
CA THR A 146 -5.01 -10.39 13.70
C THR A 146 -4.61 -11.40 14.76
N GLY A 147 -3.44 -11.21 15.34
CA GLY A 147 -3.00 -12.12 16.38
C GLY A 147 -1.68 -11.70 17.02
N SER A 148 -1.17 -12.61 17.85
CA SER A 148 0.12 -12.47 18.51
C SER A 148 1.09 -13.50 17.94
N THR A 149 2.33 -13.09 17.76
CA THR A 149 3.41 -13.96 17.33
C THR A 149 4.04 -14.68 18.51
N PRO A 150 4.81 -15.78 18.30
CA PRO A 150 5.56 -16.39 19.37
C PRO A 150 6.53 -15.40 20.06
N PRO A 151 6.87 -15.62 21.34
CA PRO A 151 7.75 -14.72 22.11
C PRO A 151 9.17 -14.54 21.51
N THR A 152 9.58 -15.47 20.65
CA THR A 152 10.88 -15.43 19.94
C THR A 152 10.82 -14.66 18.63
N ALA A 153 9.65 -14.26 18.16
CA ALA A 153 9.51 -13.47 16.96
C ALA A 153 9.97 -12.01 17.19
N LEU A 154 10.34 -11.35 16.11
CA LEU A 154 10.81 -9.96 16.13
C LEU A 154 9.72 -8.98 16.58
N TRP A 155 8.49 -9.22 16.14
CA TRP A 155 7.31 -8.43 16.45
C TRP A 155 6.34 -9.24 17.31
N ARG A 156 5.52 -8.58 18.12
CA ARG A 156 4.59 -9.24 19.06
C ARG A 156 3.20 -9.47 18.49
N LYS A 157 2.81 -8.67 17.52
CA LYS A 157 1.47 -8.68 16.93
C LYS A 157 1.54 -8.63 15.42
N TYR A 158 0.49 -9.10 14.78
CA TYR A 158 0.29 -8.97 13.35
C TYR A 158 -1.14 -8.55 13.01
N ASP A 159 -1.26 -7.89 11.87
CA ASP A 159 -2.48 -7.44 11.24
C ASP A 159 -2.34 -7.66 9.73
N TYR A 160 -3.03 -8.67 9.20
CA TYR A 160 -2.90 -9.09 7.81
C TYR A 160 -4.24 -9.11 7.11
N TYR A 161 -4.27 -8.62 5.86
CA TYR A 161 -5.40 -8.82 4.97
C TYR A 161 -4.95 -9.69 3.80
N VAL A 162 -5.68 -10.79 3.62
CA VAL A 162 -5.30 -11.88 2.72
C VAL A 162 -6.44 -12.19 1.76
N LEU A 163 -6.13 -12.18 0.47
CA LEU A 163 -7.03 -12.63 -0.57
C LEU A 163 -7.04 -14.16 -0.62
N THR A 164 -8.21 -14.77 -0.74
CA THR A 164 -8.41 -16.22 -0.88
C THR A 164 -9.74 -16.51 -1.58
N ASP A 165 -9.94 -17.75 -1.98
CA ASP A 165 -11.21 -18.25 -2.53
C ASP A 165 -12.06 -18.97 -1.49
N ASP A 166 -11.48 -19.31 -0.33
CA ASP A 166 -12.15 -19.99 0.77
C ASP A 166 -12.43 -19.00 1.91
N PRO A 167 -13.71 -18.68 2.21
CA PRO A 167 -14.06 -17.73 3.27
C PRO A 167 -13.82 -18.30 4.68
N ASP A 168 -13.67 -19.61 4.83
CA ASP A 168 -13.56 -20.28 6.12
C ASP A 168 -12.11 -20.63 6.50
N VAL A 169 -11.13 -20.33 5.62
CA VAL A 169 -9.72 -20.61 5.88
C VAL A 169 -9.21 -19.75 7.04
N THR A 170 -8.41 -20.35 7.92
CA THR A 170 -7.73 -19.64 9.02
C THR A 170 -6.30 -19.25 8.63
N TRP A 171 -5.70 -18.35 9.41
CA TRP A 171 -4.29 -18.01 9.22
C TRP A 171 -3.37 -19.22 9.50
N GLU A 172 -3.71 -20.02 10.51
CA GLU A 172 -3.01 -21.25 10.84
C GLU A 172 -3.03 -22.27 9.69
N ASP A 173 -4.14 -22.37 8.95
CA ASP A 173 -4.24 -23.25 7.78
C ASP A 173 -3.32 -22.78 6.66
N ILE A 174 -3.28 -21.47 6.41
CA ILE A 174 -2.39 -20.85 5.41
C ILE A 174 -0.93 -21.09 5.79
N GLU A 175 -0.55 -20.82 7.04
CA GLU A 175 0.83 -21.05 7.53
C GLU A 175 1.20 -22.53 7.43
N ALA A 176 0.34 -23.42 7.87
CA ALA A 176 0.57 -24.87 7.77
C ALA A 176 0.77 -25.31 6.32
N GLY A 177 -0.02 -24.75 5.40
CA GLY A 177 0.11 -25.00 3.95
C GLY A 177 1.45 -24.49 3.39
N MET A 178 1.91 -23.31 3.80
CA MET A 178 3.18 -22.73 3.35
C MET A 178 4.41 -23.56 3.77
N PHE A 179 4.38 -24.17 4.95
CA PHE A 179 5.48 -24.97 5.48
C PHE A 179 5.33 -26.47 5.24
N SER A 180 4.26 -26.90 4.57
CA SER A 180 4.00 -28.31 4.27
C SER A 180 4.81 -28.79 3.06
N SER A 181 5.42 -29.97 3.18
CA SER A 181 5.99 -30.70 2.04
C SER A 181 4.97 -31.56 1.28
N GLN A 182 3.72 -31.59 1.71
CA GLN A 182 2.68 -32.41 1.08
C GLN A 182 2.12 -31.72 -0.17
N LEU A 183 2.04 -32.48 -1.27
CA LEU A 183 1.38 -32.02 -2.49
C LEU A 183 -0.10 -31.70 -2.19
N GLY A 184 -0.54 -30.51 -2.58
CA GLY A 184 -1.92 -30.05 -2.38
C GLY A 184 -2.22 -29.42 -1.02
N ALA A 185 -1.25 -29.34 -0.12
CA ALA A 185 -1.42 -28.61 1.14
C ALA A 185 -1.39 -27.07 0.96
N TRP A 186 -0.87 -26.59 -0.19
CA TRP A 186 -0.84 -25.17 -0.49
C TRP A 186 -2.25 -24.60 -0.67
N ILE A 187 -2.61 -23.65 0.14
CA ILE A 187 -3.84 -22.88 0.01
C ILE A 187 -3.54 -21.66 -0.87
N ARG A 188 -4.30 -21.48 -1.96
CA ARG A 188 -4.15 -20.32 -2.83
C ARG A 188 -4.54 -19.05 -2.09
N HIS A 189 -3.58 -18.16 -1.91
CA HIS A 189 -3.77 -16.90 -1.20
C HIS A 189 -2.82 -15.80 -1.70
N CYS A 190 -3.13 -14.55 -1.38
CA CYS A 190 -2.24 -13.40 -1.58
C CYS A 190 -2.39 -12.44 -0.40
N ALA A 191 -1.36 -12.29 0.40
CA ALA A 191 -1.33 -11.28 1.47
C ALA A 191 -1.09 -9.89 0.84
N VAL A 192 -2.13 -9.08 0.76
CA VAL A 192 -2.07 -7.74 0.11
C VAL A 192 -1.71 -6.63 1.08
N TYR A 193 -2.03 -6.80 2.36
CA TYR A 193 -1.64 -5.90 3.44
C TYR A 193 -1.04 -6.70 4.58
N GLN A 194 0.07 -6.22 5.09
CA GLN A 194 0.76 -6.82 6.24
C GLN A 194 1.29 -5.72 7.13
N ASN A 195 1.02 -5.83 8.42
CA ASN A 195 1.57 -4.96 9.44
C ASN A 195 1.96 -5.78 10.67
N GLN A 196 3.25 -5.80 10.99
CA GLN A 196 3.78 -6.38 12.20
C GLN A 196 4.22 -5.26 13.15
N TYR A 197 3.89 -5.37 14.42
CA TYR A 197 4.14 -4.33 15.42
C TYR A 197 4.23 -4.92 16.85
N ASP A 198 4.69 -4.11 17.79
CA ASP A 198 4.80 -4.45 19.24
C ASP A 198 3.53 -4.11 20.04
#